data_b18220e920635c85ec746140235c4e14
#
_entry.id   b18220e920635c85ec746140235c4e14
#
_cell.length_a   1.000
_cell.length_b   1.000
_cell.length_c   1.000
_cell.angle_alpha   90.00
_cell.angle_beta   90.00
_cell.angle_gamma   90.00
#
_symmetry.space_group_name_H-M   'P 1'
#
loop_
_entity.id
_entity.type
_entity.pdbx_description
1 polymer ?
#
loop_
_entity_poly.entity_id
_entity_poly.type
_entity_poly.pdbx_seq_one_letter_code
_entity_poly.pdbx_strand_id
1 'polypeptide(L)'
;MAGLIGSLHSAGTGMSVSQASIQTTSHNINNINTPGYSRQRVEQSAKNAYSNPGYNSSMGPGQIGTGVQATDVIRIRNTFYDFQYRSESHNYGEISIKYQHYTNIEKIFNEPSDSAISGSMSDFFSSWQELSKSPNDTGAKDIVIQNAKYLATNISDVKEKLDKLATQAEKKLNDDVVEINDMINQIRYLNKDIKLIEGSGKTPNDLMDKRDSVIDELSHKLNIENTKVQKLINEKLENKTEVTLDELKNIGNVSGEVQGSLDMIDKISEYTSNLKELAKGLTKGVNNVMNGRDFNDNTVDATDQQIFIFNDNGDPIIKANDKLVNNPKDLVITAEKAEKMYKLKDEKITIDGEDITIGNYYNNIVQKLGNETKEVIRNEKNQSKLLEEIDNLRLNVSGVSLDEEMVNLIQFQHSYNASAKVISTIDSLLDVVVNGLVR
;
A
#
# COMPACT_ATOMS: atom_id res chain seq x y z
N MET A 1 53.44 -31.96 -30.05
CA MET A 1 52.73 -30.72 -30.47
C MET A 1 51.25 -30.73 -30.11
N ALA A 2 50.52 -31.84 -30.25
CA ALA A 2 49.09 -31.90 -29.89
C ALA A 2 48.81 -31.54 -28.41
N GLY A 3 49.67 -31.91 -27.47
CA GLY A 3 49.50 -31.58 -26.05
C GLY A 3 49.65 -30.08 -25.72
N LEU A 4 50.61 -29.38 -26.36
CA LEU A 4 50.83 -27.93 -26.13
C LEU A 4 49.68 -27.09 -26.69
N ILE A 5 49.16 -27.43 -27.89
CA ILE A 5 48.02 -26.75 -28.50
C ILE A 5 46.76 -27.01 -27.67
N GLY A 6 46.54 -28.22 -27.13
CA GLY A 6 45.45 -28.54 -26.23
C GLY A 6 45.51 -27.73 -24.93
N SER A 7 46.71 -27.60 -24.33
CA SER A 7 46.92 -26.77 -23.14
C SER A 7 46.73 -25.28 -23.42
N LEU A 8 47.15 -24.78 -24.58
CA LEU A 8 46.91 -23.41 -25.03
C LEU A 8 45.41 -23.12 -25.14
N HIS A 9 44.67 -24.03 -25.78
CA HIS A 9 43.21 -23.91 -25.89
C HIS A 9 42.51 -23.91 -24.54
N SER A 10 42.90 -24.84 -23.65
CA SER A 10 42.38 -24.94 -22.29
C SER A 10 42.63 -23.64 -21.48
N ALA A 11 43.87 -23.11 -21.56
CA ALA A 11 44.19 -21.83 -20.89
C ALA A 11 43.43 -20.66 -21.49
N GLY A 12 43.22 -20.62 -22.81
CA GLY A 12 42.41 -19.60 -23.49
C GLY A 12 40.93 -19.64 -23.04
N THR A 13 40.36 -20.84 -22.88
CA THR A 13 38.97 -20.96 -22.35
C THR A 13 38.88 -20.53 -20.89
N GLY A 14 39.87 -20.86 -20.04
CA GLY A 14 39.94 -20.39 -18.66
C GLY A 14 40.02 -18.86 -18.55
N MET A 15 40.83 -18.24 -19.43
CA MET A 15 40.91 -16.77 -19.49
C MET A 15 39.59 -16.13 -19.90
N SER A 16 38.89 -16.68 -20.90
CA SER A 16 37.58 -16.18 -21.35
C SER A 16 36.51 -16.26 -20.26
N VAL A 17 36.47 -17.38 -19.52
CA VAL A 17 35.54 -17.56 -18.40
C VAL A 17 35.83 -16.58 -17.25
N SER A 18 37.13 -16.39 -16.91
CA SER A 18 37.55 -15.44 -15.89
C SER A 18 37.20 -14.01 -16.30
N GLN A 19 37.33 -13.66 -17.58
CA GLN A 19 36.91 -12.36 -18.09
C GLN A 19 35.39 -12.14 -17.97
N ALA A 20 34.57 -13.12 -18.33
CA ALA A 20 33.13 -13.08 -18.16
C ALA A 20 32.75 -12.90 -16.67
N SER A 21 33.43 -13.62 -15.77
CA SER A 21 33.21 -13.49 -14.33
C SER A 21 33.58 -12.10 -13.79
N ILE A 22 34.70 -11.51 -14.25
CA ILE A 22 35.12 -10.15 -13.93
C ILE A 22 34.03 -9.14 -14.38
N GLN A 23 33.51 -9.30 -15.60
CA GLN A 23 32.45 -8.41 -16.13
C GLN A 23 31.17 -8.52 -15.30
N THR A 24 30.74 -9.74 -14.96
CA THR A 24 29.54 -9.97 -14.13
C THR A 24 29.73 -9.42 -12.72
N THR A 25 30.87 -9.62 -12.06
CA THR A 25 31.19 -9.05 -10.76
C THR A 25 31.21 -7.52 -10.80
N SER A 26 31.81 -6.92 -11.82
CA SER A 26 31.75 -5.45 -12.01
C SER A 26 30.33 -4.95 -12.22
N HIS A 27 29.49 -5.70 -12.95
CA HIS A 27 28.09 -5.37 -13.13
C HIS A 27 27.32 -5.42 -11.80
N ASN A 28 27.57 -6.44 -10.95
CA ASN A 28 26.99 -6.53 -9.60
C ASN A 28 27.39 -5.31 -8.75
N ILE A 29 28.68 -4.96 -8.72
CA ILE A 29 29.18 -3.81 -7.94
C ILE A 29 28.53 -2.50 -8.40
N ASN A 30 28.40 -2.29 -9.71
CA ASN A 30 27.80 -1.07 -10.26
C ASN A 30 26.32 -0.95 -9.92
N ASN A 31 25.61 -2.06 -9.72
CA ASN A 31 24.18 -2.11 -9.44
C ASN A 31 23.84 -2.39 -7.97
N ILE A 32 24.81 -2.31 -7.04
CA ILE A 32 24.60 -2.60 -5.62
C ILE A 32 23.47 -1.77 -4.98
N ASN A 33 23.28 -0.52 -5.43
CA ASN A 33 22.24 0.38 -4.95
C ASN A 33 21.02 0.45 -5.88
N THR A 34 20.94 -0.39 -6.90
CA THR A 34 19.82 -0.42 -7.84
C THR A 34 18.68 -1.24 -7.23
N PRO A 35 17.49 -0.63 -6.91
CA PRO A 35 16.36 -1.37 -6.37
C PRO A 35 15.93 -2.50 -7.31
N GLY A 36 15.60 -3.67 -6.73
CA GLY A 36 15.14 -4.82 -7.48
C GLY A 36 16.22 -5.58 -8.24
N TYR A 37 17.49 -5.12 -8.22
CA TYR A 37 18.61 -5.82 -8.85
C TYR A 37 18.95 -7.10 -8.09
N SER A 38 19.10 -8.20 -8.81
CA SER A 38 19.54 -9.48 -8.26
C SER A 38 20.98 -9.76 -8.64
N ARG A 39 21.78 -10.20 -7.65
CA ARG A 39 23.17 -10.64 -7.87
C ARG A 39 23.23 -11.68 -8.98
N GLN A 40 24.15 -11.51 -9.92
CA GLN A 40 24.37 -12.43 -11.05
C GLN A 40 25.66 -13.20 -10.86
N ARG A 41 25.68 -14.44 -11.38
CA ARG A 41 26.83 -15.30 -11.33
C ARG A 41 27.01 -16.04 -12.66
N VAL A 42 28.26 -16.15 -13.13
CA VAL A 42 28.61 -16.97 -14.29
C VAL A 42 28.57 -18.45 -13.89
N GLU A 43 27.72 -19.22 -14.54
CA GLU A 43 27.77 -20.68 -14.44
C GLU A 43 28.89 -21.23 -15.30
N GLN A 44 29.69 -22.07 -14.69
CA GLN A 44 30.87 -22.67 -15.32
C GLN A 44 30.72 -24.19 -15.37
N SER A 45 31.04 -24.78 -16.52
CA SER A 45 31.12 -26.24 -16.66
C SER A 45 32.40 -26.67 -17.39
N ALA A 46 32.84 -27.84 -17.09
CA ALA A 46 33.95 -28.45 -17.88
C ALA A 46 33.44 -28.68 -19.32
N LYS A 47 34.23 -28.31 -20.30
CA LYS A 47 33.96 -28.68 -21.70
C LYS A 47 33.93 -30.21 -21.86
N ASN A 48 33.14 -30.67 -22.83
CA ASN A 48 33.08 -32.10 -23.14
C ASN A 48 34.45 -32.67 -23.37
N ALA A 49 34.78 -33.73 -22.63
CA ALA A 49 36.04 -34.46 -22.86
C ALA A 49 36.03 -35.13 -24.25
N TYR A 50 37.19 -35.38 -24.80
CA TYR A 50 37.28 -36.16 -26.02
C TYR A 50 36.66 -37.55 -25.83
N SER A 51 35.59 -37.83 -26.54
CA SER A 51 34.81 -39.06 -26.37
C SER A 51 35.34 -40.27 -27.15
N ASN A 52 36.13 -40.06 -28.19
CA ASN A 52 36.68 -41.15 -29.03
C ASN A 52 38.20 -41.23 -28.95
N PRO A 53 38.77 -42.37 -28.58
CA PRO A 53 40.18 -42.62 -28.77
C PRO A 53 40.50 -42.66 -30.27
N GLY A 54 41.14 -41.62 -30.79
CA GLY A 54 41.58 -41.52 -32.17
C GLY A 54 43.05 -41.72 -32.24
N TYR A 55 43.66 -41.89 -33.47
CA TYR A 55 45.10 -42.06 -33.75
C TYR A 55 45.95 -40.93 -33.11
N ASN A 56 45.38 -39.78 -32.75
CA ASN A 56 46.08 -38.67 -32.11
C ASN A 56 45.69 -38.50 -30.62
N SER A 57 45.03 -39.46 -29.96
CA SER A 57 44.79 -39.40 -28.53
C SER A 57 46.09 -39.60 -27.77
N SER A 58 46.33 -38.83 -26.71
CA SER A 58 47.44 -38.88 -25.82
C SER A 58 47.54 -40.28 -25.20
N MET A 59 48.75 -40.96 -25.35
CA MET A 59 49.03 -42.23 -24.69
C MET A 59 49.54 -42.09 -23.25
N GLY A 60 49.47 -40.84 -22.68
CA GLY A 60 49.83 -40.57 -21.29
C GLY A 60 48.80 -41.05 -20.29
N PRO A 61 49.15 -41.21 -19.01
CA PRO A 61 48.22 -41.58 -17.97
C PRO A 61 47.17 -40.47 -17.79
N GLY A 62 45.88 -40.83 -17.87
CA GLY A 62 44.73 -39.92 -17.71
C GLY A 62 44.27 -39.24 -19.00
N GLN A 63 43.03 -38.75 -18.99
CA GLN A 63 42.45 -37.97 -20.08
C GLN A 63 42.60 -36.48 -19.78
N ILE A 64 43.29 -35.75 -20.66
CA ILE A 64 43.44 -34.31 -20.53
C ILE A 64 42.08 -33.67 -20.89
N GLY A 65 41.53 -32.83 -19.99
CA GLY A 65 40.29 -32.07 -20.21
C GLY A 65 40.44 -31.03 -21.34
N THR A 66 39.35 -30.66 -21.98
CA THR A 66 39.30 -29.68 -23.08
C THR A 66 39.14 -28.23 -22.61
N GLY A 67 39.15 -28.00 -21.29
CA GLY A 67 39.01 -26.69 -20.66
C GLY A 67 37.65 -26.48 -20.00
N VAL A 68 37.31 -25.23 -19.75
CA VAL A 68 36.10 -24.75 -19.09
C VAL A 68 35.30 -23.88 -20.06
N GLN A 69 33.99 -23.81 -19.86
CA GLN A 69 33.10 -22.89 -20.58
C GLN A 69 32.16 -22.20 -19.60
N ALA A 70 31.84 -20.94 -19.88
CA ALA A 70 30.69 -20.27 -19.30
C ALA A 70 29.43 -20.78 -20.02
N THR A 71 28.52 -21.39 -19.29
CA THR A 71 27.27 -21.92 -19.84
C THR A 71 26.18 -20.88 -19.85
N ASP A 72 26.10 -20.08 -18.80
CA ASP A 72 25.12 -19.02 -18.66
C ASP A 72 25.55 -17.98 -17.61
N VAL A 73 24.82 -16.87 -17.53
CA VAL A 73 24.88 -15.91 -16.43
C VAL A 73 23.52 -15.91 -15.77
N ILE A 74 23.45 -16.43 -14.56
CA ILE A 74 22.19 -16.63 -13.83
C ILE A 74 22.04 -15.63 -12.69
N ARG A 75 20.79 -15.31 -12.35
CA ARG A 75 20.44 -14.55 -11.15
C ARG A 75 20.44 -15.46 -9.93
N ILE A 76 20.94 -14.93 -8.81
CA ILE A 76 20.87 -15.62 -7.51
C ILE A 76 19.60 -15.12 -6.82
N ARG A 77 18.52 -15.91 -6.88
CA ARG A 77 17.21 -15.63 -6.25
C ARG A 77 16.66 -16.88 -5.58
N ASN A 78 15.82 -16.65 -4.58
CA ASN A 78 15.03 -17.70 -3.95
C ASN A 78 13.54 -17.40 -4.13
N THR A 79 12.89 -18.17 -4.98
CA THR A 79 11.45 -18.02 -5.30
C THR A 79 10.54 -18.16 -4.08
N PHE A 80 10.99 -18.86 -3.03
CA PHE A 80 10.25 -18.98 -1.78
C PHE A 80 10.14 -17.63 -1.04
N TYR A 81 11.25 -16.88 -0.95
CA TYR A 81 11.24 -15.56 -0.34
C TYR A 81 10.49 -14.52 -1.20
N ASP A 82 10.58 -14.63 -2.52
CA ASP A 82 9.81 -13.80 -3.43
C ASP A 82 8.29 -14.04 -3.23
N PHE A 83 7.89 -15.29 -3.10
CA PHE A 83 6.51 -15.67 -2.79
C PHE A 83 6.05 -15.12 -1.43
N GLN A 84 6.84 -15.31 -0.36
CA GLN A 84 6.52 -14.77 0.96
C GLN A 84 6.39 -13.24 0.96
N TYR A 85 7.32 -12.56 0.29
CA TYR A 85 7.28 -11.11 0.17
C TYR A 85 5.98 -10.64 -0.49
N ARG A 86 5.59 -11.23 -1.62
CA ARG A 86 4.36 -10.89 -2.35
C ARG A 86 3.12 -11.22 -1.55
N SER A 87 3.13 -12.34 -0.82
CA SER A 87 2.03 -12.74 0.07
C SER A 87 1.81 -11.76 1.22
N GLU A 88 2.88 -11.16 1.77
CA GLU A 88 2.74 -10.18 2.83
C GLU A 88 2.62 -8.74 2.33
N SER A 89 3.07 -8.46 1.09
CA SER A 89 3.01 -7.13 0.49
C SER A 89 1.57 -6.64 0.32
N HIS A 90 0.64 -7.48 -0.15
CA HIS A 90 -0.76 -7.08 -0.28
C HIS A 90 -1.43 -6.85 1.08
N ASN A 91 -1.07 -7.62 2.12
CA ASN A 91 -1.57 -7.41 3.47
C ASN A 91 -1.12 -6.04 4.00
N TYR A 92 0.15 -5.70 3.79
CA TYR A 92 0.69 -4.40 4.16
C TYR A 92 0.04 -3.26 3.36
N GLY A 93 -0.17 -3.43 2.06
CA GLY A 93 -0.86 -2.46 1.21
C GLY A 93 -2.26 -2.12 1.72
N GLU A 94 -3.05 -3.14 2.05
CA GLU A 94 -4.40 -2.98 2.61
C GLU A 94 -4.39 -2.24 3.95
N ILE A 95 -3.54 -2.67 4.88
CA ILE A 95 -3.45 -2.08 6.22
C ILE A 95 -2.90 -0.65 6.16
N SER A 96 -1.95 -0.35 5.28
CA SER A 96 -1.36 0.98 5.10
C SER A 96 -2.41 2.01 4.67
N ILE A 97 -3.28 1.66 3.71
CA ILE A 97 -4.40 2.52 3.29
C ILE A 97 -5.39 2.73 4.44
N LYS A 98 -5.76 1.66 5.15
CA LYS A 98 -6.63 1.76 6.33
C LYS A 98 -6.04 2.69 7.39
N TYR A 99 -4.75 2.56 7.68
CA TYR A 99 -4.04 3.43 8.62
C TYR A 99 -4.13 4.92 8.22
N GLN A 100 -3.88 5.23 6.96
CA GLN A 100 -3.95 6.61 6.48
C GLN A 100 -5.36 7.20 6.63
N HIS A 101 -6.39 6.46 6.26
CA HIS A 101 -7.77 6.93 6.33
C HIS A 101 -8.28 7.04 7.76
N TYR A 102 -8.04 6.04 8.62
CA TYR A 102 -8.45 6.11 10.03
C TYR A 102 -7.78 7.27 10.77
N THR A 103 -6.49 7.51 10.52
CA THR A 103 -5.78 8.67 11.10
C THR A 103 -6.38 10.00 10.61
N ASN A 104 -6.84 10.07 9.36
CA ASN A 104 -7.50 11.27 8.84
C ASN A 104 -8.90 11.44 9.43
N ILE A 105 -9.69 10.38 9.58
CA ILE A 105 -11.01 10.42 10.22
C ILE A 105 -10.86 10.89 11.68
N GLU A 106 -9.89 10.36 12.44
CA GLU A 106 -9.61 10.78 13.81
C GLU A 106 -9.30 12.29 13.90
N LYS A 107 -8.49 12.82 12.99
CA LYS A 107 -8.21 14.26 12.90
C LYS A 107 -9.45 15.09 12.54
N ILE A 108 -10.36 14.56 11.74
CA ILE A 108 -11.60 15.24 11.36
C ILE A 108 -12.53 15.36 12.57
N PHE A 109 -12.68 14.29 13.37
CA PHE A 109 -13.49 14.33 14.60
C PHE A 109 -12.83 15.17 15.69
N ASN A 110 -11.49 15.21 15.76
CA ASN A 110 -10.69 16.03 16.68
C ASN A 110 -11.09 15.89 18.16
N GLU A 111 -11.46 14.69 18.58
CA GLU A 111 -11.81 14.38 19.97
C GLU A 111 -10.62 13.79 20.76
N PRO A 112 -10.40 14.13 22.03
CA PRO A 112 -11.13 15.14 22.81
C PRO A 112 -10.63 16.58 22.57
N SER A 113 -11.57 17.52 22.37
CA SER A 113 -11.26 18.95 22.24
C SER A 113 -12.47 19.80 22.63
N ASP A 114 -12.25 20.97 23.23
CA ASP A 114 -13.32 21.92 23.58
C ASP A 114 -14.05 22.44 22.33
N SER A 115 -13.38 22.46 21.19
CA SER A 115 -13.96 22.87 19.89
C SER A 115 -14.65 21.75 19.13
N ALA A 116 -14.62 20.52 19.64
CA ALA A 116 -15.25 19.38 19.02
C ALA A 116 -16.78 19.33 19.27
N ILE A 117 -17.44 18.34 18.68
CA ILE A 117 -18.91 18.18 18.79
C ILE A 117 -19.31 17.94 20.24
N SER A 118 -18.54 17.15 21.02
CA SER A 118 -18.84 16.90 22.44
C SER A 118 -18.83 18.18 23.28
N GLY A 119 -17.83 19.03 23.12
CA GLY A 119 -17.72 20.33 23.78
C GLY A 119 -18.89 21.26 23.40
N SER A 120 -19.12 21.45 22.12
CA SER A 120 -20.22 22.29 21.63
C SER A 120 -21.60 21.78 22.03
N MET A 121 -21.80 20.46 22.15
CA MET A 121 -23.03 19.86 22.68
C MET A 121 -23.21 20.16 24.17
N SER A 122 -22.15 20.07 24.96
CA SER A 122 -22.17 20.44 26.38
C SER A 122 -22.49 21.90 26.58
N ASP A 123 -21.89 22.80 25.82
CA ASP A 123 -22.18 24.25 25.89
C ASP A 123 -23.60 24.58 25.48
N PHE A 124 -24.11 23.92 24.44
CA PHE A 124 -25.52 24.08 24.02
C PHE A 124 -26.47 23.71 25.15
N PHE A 125 -26.35 22.51 25.73
CA PHE A 125 -27.26 22.12 26.83
C PHE A 125 -27.06 22.95 28.10
N SER A 126 -25.82 23.33 28.44
CA SER A 126 -25.56 24.19 29.61
C SER A 126 -26.18 25.59 29.47
N SER A 127 -26.19 26.15 28.28
CA SER A 127 -26.85 27.46 28.02
C SER A 127 -28.35 27.45 28.29
N TRP A 128 -29.03 26.31 28.11
CA TRP A 128 -30.45 26.17 28.46
C TRP A 128 -30.66 26.18 29.96
N GLN A 129 -29.73 25.67 30.77
CA GLN A 129 -29.80 25.75 32.22
C GLN A 129 -29.72 27.19 32.70
N GLU A 130 -28.87 28.02 32.08
CA GLU A 130 -28.82 29.45 32.43
C GLU A 130 -30.10 30.17 31.98
N LEU A 131 -30.59 29.88 30.77
CA LEU A 131 -31.85 30.48 30.28
C LEU A 131 -33.06 30.11 31.15
N SER A 132 -33.07 28.89 31.76
CA SER A 132 -34.18 28.49 32.65
C SER A 132 -34.36 29.39 33.88
N LYS A 133 -33.26 30.01 34.35
CA LYS A 133 -33.29 30.97 35.49
C LYS A 133 -33.91 32.33 35.11
N SER A 134 -33.78 32.72 33.84
CA SER A 134 -34.24 34.00 33.35
C SER A 134 -34.78 33.90 31.90
N PRO A 135 -35.96 33.29 31.67
CA PRO A 135 -36.47 32.97 30.33
C PRO A 135 -36.75 34.17 29.41
N ASN A 136 -36.88 35.33 30.00
CA ASN A 136 -37.19 36.59 29.28
C ASN A 136 -35.91 37.41 28.97
N ASP A 137 -34.74 36.97 29.47
CA ASP A 137 -33.47 37.64 29.21
C ASP A 137 -33.03 37.43 27.75
N THR A 138 -32.94 38.53 27.02
CA THR A 138 -32.55 38.53 25.60
C THR A 138 -31.09 38.06 25.42
N GLY A 139 -30.23 38.42 26.36
CA GLY A 139 -28.83 38.00 26.32
C GLY A 139 -28.68 36.49 26.48
N ALA A 140 -29.42 35.88 27.44
CA ALA A 140 -29.42 34.42 27.61
C ALA A 140 -30.00 33.69 26.39
N LYS A 141 -31.08 34.25 25.76
CA LYS A 141 -31.60 33.70 24.50
C LYS A 141 -30.57 33.74 23.35
N ASP A 142 -29.85 34.85 23.24
CA ASP A 142 -28.82 34.98 22.21
C ASP A 142 -27.71 33.94 22.39
N ILE A 143 -27.22 33.72 23.61
CA ILE A 143 -26.22 32.70 23.92
C ILE A 143 -26.71 31.32 23.52
N VAL A 144 -27.95 30.94 23.82
CA VAL A 144 -28.53 29.64 23.41
C VAL A 144 -28.54 29.48 21.89
N ILE A 145 -28.97 30.50 21.16
CA ILE A 145 -29.04 30.46 19.70
C ILE A 145 -27.65 30.44 19.06
N GLN A 146 -26.66 31.16 19.63
CA GLN A 146 -25.29 31.12 19.15
C GLN A 146 -24.65 29.73 19.39
N ASN A 147 -24.90 29.13 20.57
CA ASN A 147 -24.43 27.77 20.85
C ASN A 147 -25.13 26.74 19.95
N ALA A 148 -26.44 26.91 19.67
CA ALA A 148 -27.11 26.06 18.69
C ALA A 148 -26.50 26.18 17.29
N LYS A 149 -26.22 27.41 16.85
CA LYS A 149 -25.58 27.67 15.57
C LYS A 149 -24.18 27.03 15.51
N TYR A 150 -23.37 27.18 16.58
CA TYR A 150 -22.03 26.65 16.66
C TYR A 150 -22.06 25.12 16.60
N LEU A 151 -22.91 24.46 17.37
CA LEU A 151 -23.08 23.01 17.35
C LEU A 151 -23.51 22.50 15.96
N ALA A 152 -24.51 23.16 15.35
CA ALA A 152 -24.94 22.77 14.00
C ALA A 152 -23.84 22.93 12.95
N THR A 153 -23.06 24.01 13.04
CA THR A 153 -21.91 24.23 12.15
C THR A 153 -20.85 23.16 12.35
N ASN A 154 -20.49 22.83 13.60
CA ASN A 154 -19.47 21.80 13.88
C ASN A 154 -19.89 20.43 13.33
N ILE A 155 -21.14 20.02 13.51
CA ILE A 155 -21.65 18.75 12.96
C ILE A 155 -21.59 18.76 11.43
N SER A 156 -22.00 19.86 10.80
CA SER A 156 -21.99 19.98 9.34
C SER A 156 -20.58 20.04 8.76
N ASP A 157 -19.65 20.74 9.42
CA ASP A 157 -18.24 20.82 9.01
C ASP A 157 -17.55 19.46 9.07
N VAL A 158 -17.81 18.66 10.12
CA VAL A 158 -17.27 17.29 10.22
C VAL A 158 -17.81 16.44 9.08
N LYS A 159 -19.13 16.51 8.80
CA LYS A 159 -19.74 15.79 7.67
C LYS A 159 -19.13 16.21 6.33
N GLU A 160 -18.99 17.51 6.06
CA GLU A 160 -18.37 18.02 4.82
C GLU A 160 -16.92 17.50 4.64
N LYS A 161 -16.15 17.47 5.73
CA LYS A 161 -14.78 16.93 5.70
C LYS A 161 -14.75 15.42 5.42
N LEU A 162 -15.71 14.67 5.98
CA LEU A 162 -15.85 13.23 5.68
C LEU A 162 -16.22 12.99 4.22
N ASP A 163 -17.13 13.78 3.66
CA ASP A 163 -17.50 13.68 2.23
C ASP A 163 -16.31 14.00 1.30
N LYS A 164 -15.53 15.02 1.65
CA LYS A 164 -14.28 15.33 0.93
C LYS A 164 -13.28 14.17 1.02
N LEU A 165 -13.16 13.54 2.18
CA LEU A 165 -12.29 12.38 2.37
C LEU A 165 -12.79 11.18 1.55
N ALA A 166 -14.11 10.94 1.50
CA ALA A 166 -14.70 9.90 0.64
C ALA A 166 -14.38 10.13 -0.84
N THR A 167 -14.57 11.36 -1.32
CA THR A 167 -14.25 11.74 -2.70
C THR A 167 -12.75 11.55 -3.02
N GLN A 168 -11.87 11.86 -2.07
CA GLN A 168 -10.43 11.64 -2.22
C GLN A 168 -10.10 10.14 -2.26
N ALA A 169 -10.76 9.31 -1.42
CA ALA A 169 -10.59 7.87 -1.43
C ALA A 169 -11.06 7.23 -2.75
N GLU A 170 -12.20 7.66 -3.28
CA GLU A 170 -12.70 7.23 -4.60
C GLU A 170 -11.75 7.62 -5.73
N LYS A 171 -11.22 8.83 -5.70
CA LYS A 171 -10.22 9.26 -6.68
C LYS A 171 -8.96 8.42 -6.60
N LYS A 172 -8.41 8.20 -5.39
CA LYS A 172 -7.23 7.35 -5.19
C LYS A 172 -7.47 5.93 -5.72
N LEU A 173 -8.65 5.36 -5.45
CA LEU A 173 -9.02 4.04 -5.95
C LEU A 173 -9.02 3.98 -7.50
N ASN A 174 -9.53 5.01 -8.16
CA ASN A 174 -9.49 5.09 -9.63
C ASN A 174 -8.06 5.26 -10.16
N ASP A 175 -7.24 6.08 -9.49
CA ASP A 175 -5.83 6.25 -9.84
C ASP A 175 -5.05 4.93 -9.67
N ASP A 176 -5.34 4.13 -8.61
CA ASP A 176 -4.76 2.81 -8.40
C ASP A 176 -5.11 1.82 -9.53
N VAL A 177 -6.34 1.86 -10.04
CA VAL A 177 -6.74 1.03 -11.19
C VAL A 177 -5.95 1.41 -12.46
N VAL A 178 -5.69 2.70 -12.68
CA VAL A 178 -4.83 3.17 -13.79
C VAL A 178 -3.40 2.65 -13.61
N GLU A 179 -2.81 2.80 -12.42
CA GLU A 179 -1.46 2.32 -12.12
C GLU A 179 -1.35 0.79 -12.29
N ILE A 180 -2.36 0.02 -11.87
CA ILE A 180 -2.44 -1.43 -12.09
C ILE A 180 -2.40 -1.76 -13.58
N ASN A 181 -3.15 -1.04 -14.40
CA ASN A 181 -3.15 -1.23 -15.84
C ASN A 181 -1.79 -0.90 -16.49
N ASP A 182 -1.14 0.14 -16.02
CA ASP A 182 0.22 0.50 -16.46
C ASP A 182 1.23 -0.59 -16.10
N MET A 183 1.15 -1.15 -14.88
CA MET A 183 2.00 -2.27 -14.45
C MET A 183 1.74 -3.53 -15.29
N ILE A 184 0.48 -3.88 -15.56
CA ILE A 184 0.11 -5.01 -16.42
C ILE A 184 0.67 -4.81 -17.84
N ASN A 185 0.59 -3.62 -18.39
CA ASN A 185 1.17 -3.28 -19.69
C ASN A 185 2.70 -3.42 -19.69
N GLN A 186 3.38 -2.91 -18.65
CA GLN A 186 4.82 -3.07 -18.49
C GLN A 186 5.23 -4.55 -18.41
N ILE A 187 4.52 -5.36 -17.62
CA ILE A 187 4.76 -6.82 -17.53
C ILE A 187 4.59 -7.47 -18.90
N ARG A 188 3.58 -7.06 -19.69
CA ARG A 188 3.34 -7.58 -21.04
C ARG A 188 4.52 -7.29 -21.98
N TYR A 189 5.02 -6.05 -21.99
CA TYR A 189 6.16 -5.66 -22.81
C TYR A 189 7.43 -6.41 -22.38
N LEU A 190 7.71 -6.46 -21.08
CA LEU A 190 8.86 -7.19 -20.54
C LEU A 190 8.81 -8.68 -20.86
N ASN A 191 7.65 -9.33 -20.73
CA ASN A 191 7.48 -10.73 -21.11
C ASN A 191 7.74 -10.98 -22.59
N LYS A 192 7.34 -10.05 -23.48
CA LYS A 192 7.63 -10.15 -24.91
C LYS A 192 9.12 -10.06 -25.18
N ASP A 193 9.80 -9.07 -24.57
CA ASP A 193 11.24 -8.83 -24.78
C ASP A 193 12.08 -9.98 -24.19
N ILE A 194 11.72 -10.49 -23.01
CA ILE A 194 12.33 -11.66 -22.39
C ILE A 194 12.24 -12.87 -23.34
N LYS A 195 11.05 -13.20 -23.82
CA LYS A 195 10.84 -14.33 -24.75
C LYS A 195 11.66 -14.19 -26.05
N LEU A 196 11.83 -12.97 -26.56
CA LEU A 196 12.62 -12.71 -27.76
C LEU A 196 14.10 -13.02 -27.51
N ILE A 197 14.65 -12.62 -26.35
CA ILE A 197 16.06 -12.84 -26.01
C ILE A 197 16.30 -14.31 -25.64
N GLU A 198 15.40 -14.93 -24.87
CA GLU A 198 15.46 -16.37 -24.57
C GLU A 198 15.43 -17.22 -25.84
N GLY A 199 14.66 -16.82 -26.85
CA GLY A 199 14.65 -17.47 -28.17
C GLY A 199 16.00 -17.39 -28.90
N SER A 200 16.89 -16.49 -28.51
CA SER A 200 18.29 -16.44 -29.00
C SER A 200 19.29 -17.26 -28.17
N GLY A 201 18.81 -17.96 -27.13
CA GLY A 201 19.64 -18.76 -26.22
C GLY A 201 20.38 -17.94 -25.16
N LYS A 202 19.91 -16.75 -24.81
CA LYS A 202 20.51 -15.88 -23.78
C LYS A 202 19.48 -15.63 -22.67
N THR A 203 19.97 -15.50 -21.43
CA THR A 203 19.15 -15.19 -20.26
C THR A 203 19.16 -13.68 -20.01
N PRO A 204 18.03 -12.96 -20.18
CA PRO A 204 17.96 -11.50 -20.02
C PRO A 204 17.72 -11.10 -18.55
N ASN A 205 18.74 -11.28 -17.69
CA ASN A 205 18.63 -11.11 -16.24
C ASN A 205 18.04 -9.77 -15.82
N ASP A 206 18.51 -8.65 -16.39
CA ASP A 206 18.07 -7.30 -16.00
C ASP A 206 16.61 -7.03 -16.38
N LEU A 207 16.13 -7.60 -17.51
CA LEU A 207 14.71 -7.51 -17.87
C LEU A 207 13.83 -8.35 -16.95
N MET A 208 14.34 -9.51 -16.54
CA MET A 208 13.65 -10.38 -15.58
C MET A 208 13.58 -9.71 -14.20
N ASP A 209 14.65 -9.04 -13.74
CA ASP A 209 14.65 -8.26 -12.50
C ASP A 209 13.65 -7.12 -12.56
N LYS A 210 13.63 -6.38 -13.67
CA LYS A 210 12.66 -5.29 -13.87
C LYS A 210 11.22 -5.81 -13.87
N ARG A 211 10.96 -6.95 -14.50
CA ARG A 211 9.62 -7.58 -14.48
C ARG A 211 9.23 -7.99 -13.07
N ASP A 212 10.12 -8.61 -12.34
CA ASP A 212 9.87 -9.08 -10.97
C ASP A 212 9.64 -7.90 -10.02
N SER A 213 10.34 -6.77 -10.19
CA SER A 213 10.07 -5.52 -9.46
C SER A 213 8.66 -4.98 -9.72
N VAL A 214 8.22 -4.95 -10.99
CA VAL A 214 6.84 -4.52 -11.30
C VAL A 214 5.79 -5.48 -10.74
N ILE A 215 6.09 -6.79 -10.70
CA ILE A 215 5.20 -7.79 -10.07
C ILE A 215 5.14 -7.57 -8.55
N ASP A 216 6.26 -7.22 -7.90
CA ASP A 216 6.32 -6.92 -6.47
C ASP A 216 5.50 -5.65 -6.15
N GLU A 217 5.58 -4.60 -6.98
CA GLU A 217 4.74 -3.40 -6.88
C GLU A 217 3.26 -3.72 -7.11
N LEU A 218 2.93 -4.54 -8.10
CA LEU A 218 1.56 -4.99 -8.35
C LEU A 218 1.02 -5.81 -7.18
N SER A 219 1.87 -6.62 -6.51
CA SER A 219 1.47 -7.40 -5.33
C SER A 219 1.11 -6.52 -4.13
N HIS A 220 1.61 -5.31 -4.05
CA HIS A 220 1.22 -4.35 -3.02
C HIS A 220 -0.21 -3.81 -3.25
N LYS A 221 -0.59 -3.64 -4.52
CA LYS A 221 -1.92 -3.14 -4.90
C LYS A 221 -3.01 -4.20 -4.90
N LEU A 222 -2.65 -5.45 -5.24
CA LEU A 222 -3.60 -6.57 -5.38
C LEU A 222 -2.96 -7.88 -4.91
N ASN A 223 -3.76 -8.77 -4.35
CA ASN A 223 -3.31 -10.15 -4.09
C ASN A 223 -3.22 -10.94 -5.40
N ILE A 224 -2.03 -10.93 -6.00
CA ILE A 224 -1.75 -11.66 -7.25
C ILE A 224 -1.73 -13.19 -7.09
N GLU A 225 -1.75 -13.70 -5.86
CA GLU A 225 -1.82 -15.14 -5.55
C GLU A 225 -3.27 -15.63 -5.47
N ASN A 226 -4.24 -14.72 -5.33
CA ASN A 226 -5.64 -15.06 -5.42
C ASN A 226 -5.96 -15.59 -6.82
N THR A 227 -6.47 -16.81 -6.91
CA THR A 227 -6.74 -17.50 -8.18
C THR A 227 -7.65 -16.71 -9.12
N LYS A 228 -8.61 -15.93 -8.59
CA LYS A 228 -9.50 -15.10 -9.41
C LYS A 228 -8.78 -13.87 -9.96
N VAL A 229 -7.97 -13.21 -9.12
CA VAL A 229 -7.15 -12.06 -9.52
C VAL A 229 -6.11 -12.49 -10.55
N GLN A 230 -5.42 -13.62 -10.31
CA GLN A 230 -4.47 -14.19 -11.25
C GLN A 230 -5.09 -14.52 -12.61
N LYS A 231 -6.30 -15.08 -12.60
CA LYS A 231 -7.05 -15.37 -13.81
C LYS A 231 -7.39 -14.10 -14.59
N LEU A 232 -7.86 -13.06 -13.89
CA LEU A 232 -8.14 -11.75 -14.49
C LEU A 232 -6.87 -11.14 -15.11
N ILE A 233 -5.77 -11.09 -14.36
CA ILE A 233 -4.50 -10.52 -14.85
C ILE A 233 -4.01 -11.30 -16.10
N ASN A 234 -4.02 -12.63 -16.07
CA ASN A 234 -3.59 -13.44 -17.22
C ASN A 234 -4.47 -13.19 -18.45
N GLU A 235 -5.79 -13.12 -18.29
CA GLU A 235 -6.72 -12.78 -19.36
C GLU A 235 -6.40 -11.40 -19.96
N LYS A 236 -6.13 -10.39 -19.10
CA LYS A 236 -5.80 -9.04 -19.58
C LYS A 236 -4.44 -8.99 -20.28
N LEU A 237 -3.47 -9.77 -19.80
CA LEU A 237 -2.16 -9.92 -20.45
C LEU A 237 -2.30 -10.53 -21.86
N GLU A 238 -3.15 -11.55 -22.03
CA GLU A 238 -3.37 -12.22 -23.32
C GLU A 238 -4.20 -11.36 -24.29
N ASN A 239 -5.35 -10.84 -23.83
CA ASN A 239 -6.31 -10.12 -24.67
C ASN A 239 -5.93 -8.65 -24.91
N LYS A 240 -4.90 -8.13 -24.24
CA LYS A 240 -4.47 -6.72 -24.30
C LYS A 240 -5.58 -5.73 -23.94
N THR A 241 -6.41 -6.10 -22.99
CA THR A 241 -7.47 -5.26 -22.44
C THR A 241 -7.08 -4.72 -21.06
N GLU A 242 -7.78 -3.71 -20.59
CA GLU A 242 -7.56 -3.09 -19.29
C GLU A 242 -8.44 -3.76 -18.22
N VAL A 243 -7.97 -3.73 -16.97
CA VAL A 243 -8.75 -4.08 -15.78
C VAL A 243 -9.64 -2.90 -15.44
N THR A 244 -10.90 -3.19 -15.13
CA THR A 244 -11.86 -2.18 -14.68
C THR A 244 -12.15 -2.32 -13.19
N LEU A 245 -12.56 -1.22 -12.55
CA LEU A 245 -12.93 -1.23 -11.14
C LEU A 245 -14.09 -2.20 -10.85
N ASP A 246 -15.06 -2.31 -11.75
CA ASP A 246 -16.20 -3.21 -11.61
C ASP A 246 -15.78 -4.69 -11.63
N GLU A 247 -14.80 -5.05 -12.45
CA GLU A 247 -14.26 -6.41 -12.46
C GLU A 247 -13.58 -6.74 -11.11
N LEU A 248 -12.82 -5.79 -10.53
CA LEU A 248 -12.20 -5.97 -9.22
C LEU A 248 -13.25 -6.11 -8.11
N LYS A 249 -14.28 -5.26 -8.09
CA LYS A 249 -15.41 -5.37 -7.15
C LYS A 249 -16.13 -6.70 -7.25
N ASN A 250 -16.33 -7.23 -8.46
CA ASN A 250 -17.02 -8.51 -8.71
C ASN A 250 -16.22 -9.74 -8.24
N ILE A 251 -14.89 -9.63 -8.12
CA ILE A 251 -14.07 -10.70 -7.54
C ILE A 251 -14.36 -10.86 -6.04
N GLY A 252 -14.74 -9.78 -5.38
CA GLY A 252 -14.92 -9.69 -3.94
C GLY A 252 -13.62 -9.26 -3.24
N ASN A 253 -13.09 -10.07 -2.33
CA ASN A 253 -11.84 -9.73 -1.66
C ASN A 253 -10.64 -9.85 -2.62
N VAL A 254 -10.12 -8.70 -3.06
CA VAL A 254 -8.91 -8.60 -3.89
C VAL A 254 -7.65 -8.34 -3.08
N SER A 255 -7.78 -8.01 -1.77
CA SER A 255 -6.72 -7.54 -0.86
C SER A 255 -5.87 -6.39 -1.43
N GLY A 256 -4.81 -6.01 -0.76
CA GLY A 256 -3.94 -4.92 -1.20
C GLY A 256 -4.55 -3.53 -1.03
N GLU A 257 -3.90 -2.52 -1.61
CA GLU A 257 -4.35 -1.12 -1.53
C GLU A 257 -5.78 -0.93 -2.04
N VAL A 258 -6.15 -1.68 -3.08
CA VAL A 258 -7.50 -1.59 -3.67
C VAL A 258 -8.57 -2.02 -2.67
N GLN A 259 -8.37 -3.15 -1.98
CA GLN A 259 -9.32 -3.59 -0.95
C GLN A 259 -9.36 -2.62 0.23
N GLY A 260 -8.19 -2.15 0.68
CA GLY A 260 -8.10 -1.14 1.72
C GLY A 260 -8.89 0.13 1.38
N SER A 261 -8.80 0.60 0.13
CA SER A 261 -9.54 1.77 -0.35
C SER A 261 -11.05 1.51 -0.41
N LEU A 262 -11.49 0.34 -0.89
CA LEU A 262 -12.90 -0.05 -0.91
C LEU A 262 -13.48 -0.10 0.51
N ASP A 263 -12.82 -0.79 1.42
CA ASP A 263 -13.24 -0.91 2.83
C ASP A 263 -13.35 0.46 3.50
N MET A 264 -12.41 1.38 3.19
CA MET A 264 -12.40 2.71 3.79
C MET A 264 -13.46 3.63 3.21
N ILE A 265 -13.82 3.51 1.93
CA ILE A 265 -14.96 4.23 1.34
C ILE A 265 -16.26 3.83 2.08
N ASP A 266 -16.46 2.53 2.30
CA ASP A 266 -17.62 2.04 3.04
C ASP A 266 -17.61 2.51 4.49
N LYS A 267 -16.45 2.52 5.15
CA LYS A 267 -16.29 3.01 6.53
C LYS A 267 -16.53 4.50 6.67
N ILE A 268 -16.03 5.31 5.75
CA ILE A 268 -16.30 6.77 5.75
C ILE A 268 -17.80 7.02 5.57
N SER A 269 -18.45 6.25 4.69
CA SER A 269 -19.91 6.31 4.51
C SER A 269 -20.66 5.92 5.78
N GLU A 270 -20.21 4.89 6.51
CA GLU A 270 -20.77 4.50 7.81
C GLU A 270 -20.67 5.65 8.84
N TYR A 271 -19.48 6.28 8.99
CA TYR A 271 -19.31 7.43 9.90
C TYR A 271 -20.15 8.64 9.49
N THR A 272 -20.27 8.89 8.19
CA THR A 272 -21.13 9.95 7.66
C THR A 272 -22.61 9.68 7.98
N SER A 273 -23.08 8.43 7.83
CA SER A 273 -24.43 8.01 8.17
C SER A 273 -24.71 8.14 9.67
N ASN A 274 -23.79 7.70 10.52
CA ASN A 274 -23.93 7.84 11.97
C ASN A 274 -24.03 9.30 12.41
N LEU A 275 -23.25 10.19 11.76
CA LEU A 275 -23.32 11.63 12.04
C LEU A 275 -24.65 12.25 11.56
N LYS A 276 -25.22 11.77 10.46
CA LYS A 276 -26.57 12.17 9.99
C LYS A 276 -27.64 11.74 10.97
N GLU A 277 -27.61 10.50 11.46
CA GLU A 277 -28.58 10.03 12.46
C GLU A 277 -28.45 10.77 13.80
N LEU A 278 -27.22 11.14 14.21
CA LEU A 278 -27.01 12.04 15.34
C LEU A 278 -27.70 13.40 15.14
N ALA A 279 -27.46 14.03 13.98
CA ALA A 279 -28.05 15.35 13.64
C ALA A 279 -29.58 15.30 13.59
N LYS A 280 -30.14 14.23 13.04
CA LYS A 280 -31.59 13.98 12.95
C LYS A 280 -32.18 13.75 14.34
N GLY A 281 -31.56 12.92 15.18
CA GLY A 281 -31.98 12.68 16.56
C GLY A 281 -31.93 13.95 17.42
N LEU A 282 -30.80 14.69 17.33
CA LEU A 282 -30.67 16.00 18.00
C LEU A 282 -31.76 16.98 17.56
N THR A 283 -32.00 17.14 16.26
CA THR A 283 -33.02 18.04 15.71
C THR A 283 -34.39 17.64 16.20
N LYS A 284 -34.75 16.36 16.13
CA LYS A 284 -36.03 15.83 16.56
C LYS A 284 -36.25 16.06 18.06
N GLY A 285 -35.32 15.66 18.89
CA GLY A 285 -35.41 15.80 20.35
C GLY A 285 -35.57 17.25 20.78
N VAL A 286 -34.72 18.15 20.26
CA VAL A 286 -34.74 19.58 20.58
C VAL A 286 -36.05 20.25 20.12
N ASN A 287 -36.47 20.01 18.88
CA ASN A 287 -37.69 20.63 18.34
C ASN A 287 -38.95 20.09 19.04
N ASN A 288 -39.00 18.82 19.45
CA ASN A 288 -40.12 18.25 20.18
C ASN A 288 -40.26 18.90 21.58
N VAL A 289 -39.18 19.07 22.32
CA VAL A 289 -39.19 19.78 23.61
C VAL A 289 -39.70 21.21 23.45
N MET A 290 -39.24 21.91 22.39
CA MET A 290 -39.72 23.27 22.10
C MET A 290 -41.22 23.34 21.92
N ASN A 291 -41.83 22.35 21.29
CA ASN A 291 -43.25 22.31 21.01
C ASN A 291 -44.06 21.56 22.11
N GLY A 292 -43.43 21.18 23.22
CA GLY A 292 -44.10 20.56 24.37
C GLY A 292 -44.52 19.11 24.11
N ARG A 293 -43.90 18.44 23.14
CA ARG A 293 -44.15 17.04 22.77
C ARG A 293 -43.23 16.09 23.53
N ASP A 294 -43.53 14.81 23.41
CA ASP A 294 -42.62 13.74 23.85
C ASP A 294 -41.33 13.71 22.96
N PHE A 295 -40.19 13.33 23.51
CA PHE A 295 -38.90 13.37 22.82
C PHE A 295 -38.91 12.57 21.52
N ASN A 296 -39.68 11.49 21.44
CA ASN A 296 -39.75 10.56 20.31
C ASN A 296 -40.96 10.82 19.37
N ASP A 297 -41.77 11.86 19.61
CA ASP A 297 -42.92 12.18 18.75
C ASP A 297 -42.46 12.44 17.30
N ASN A 298 -43.19 11.89 16.32
CA ASN A 298 -42.94 12.09 14.90
C ASN A 298 -43.84 13.13 14.25
N THR A 299 -44.73 13.76 15.01
CA THR A 299 -45.65 14.79 14.49
C THR A 299 -44.91 16.10 14.25
N VAL A 300 -45.14 16.72 13.10
CA VAL A 300 -44.59 18.03 12.73
C VAL A 300 -45.75 18.91 12.28
N ASP A 301 -45.96 20.04 12.98
CA ASP A 301 -46.96 21.06 12.60
C ASP A 301 -46.29 22.26 11.92
N ALA A 302 -46.96 22.86 10.96
CA ALA A 302 -46.48 24.05 10.25
C ALA A 302 -46.25 25.29 11.17
N THR A 303 -46.87 25.28 12.36
CA THR A 303 -46.73 26.30 13.40
C THR A 303 -45.61 26.04 14.40
N ASP A 304 -44.92 24.90 14.28
CA ASP A 304 -43.87 24.48 15.22
C ASP A 304 -42.71 25.46 15.22
N GLN A 305 -42.24 25.78 16.43
CA GLN A 305 -41.01 26.52 16.62
C GLN A 305 -39.81 25.55 16.52
N GLN A 306 -38.98 25.75 15.52
CA GLN A 306 -37.79 24.91 15.27
C GLN A 306 -36.54 25.68 15.66
N ILE A 307 -35.68 25.05 16.44
CA ILE A 307 -34.33 25.54 16.75
C ILE A 307 -33.34 25.04 15.69
N PHE A 308 -33.44 23.78 15.36
CA PHE A 308 -32.65 23.16 14.29
C PHE A 308 -33.53 22.80 13.10
N ILE A 309 -32.94 22.96 11.92
CA ILE A 309 -33.50 22.49 10.65
C ILE A 309 -32.58 21.42 10.14
N PHE A 310 -33.08 20.18 10.01
CA PHE A 310 -32.37 19.06 9.43
C PHE A 310 -32.66 18.95 7.94
N ASN A 311 -31.63 18.68 7.14
CA ASN A 311 -31.75 18.51 5.70
C ASN A 311 -30.99 17.25 5.28
N ASP A 312 -31.71 16.17 5.06
CA ASP A 312 -31.15 14.84 4.80
C ASP A 312 -30.19 14.80 3.59
N ASN A 313 -30.52 15.52 2.53
CA ASN A 313 -29.75 15.57 1.29
C ASN A 313 -29.03 16.91 1.08
N GLY A 314 -29.04 17.79 2.07
CA GLY A 314 -28.48 19.12 1.98
C GLY A 314 -27.11 19.27 2.60
N ASP A 315 -26.45 20.33 2.17
CA ASP A 315 -25.25 20.85 2.81
C ASP A 315 -25.50 22.30 3.19
N PRO A 316 -25.55 22.63 4.48
CA PRO A 316 -25.29 21.80 5.68
C PRO A 316 -26.45 20.82 6.01
N ILE A 317 -26.09 19.66 6.63
CA ILE A 317 -27.07 18.62 7.05
C ILE A 317 -27.97 19.10 8.21
N ILE A 318 -27.43 19.96 9.07
CA ILE A 318 -28.14 20.59 10.17
C ILE A 318 -27.75 22.06 10.25
N LYS A 319 -28.72 22.93 10.45
CA LYS A 319 -28.49 24.34 10.70
C LYS A 319 -29.40 24.89 11.80
N ALA A 320 -28.94 25.90 12.52
CA ALA A 320 -29.82 26.67 13.39
C ALA A 320 -30.84 27.47 12.54
N ASN A 321 -32.03 27.68 13.07
CA ASN A 321 -33.10 28.41 12.37
C ASN A 321 -32.68 29.86 12.14
N ASP A 322 -32.55 30.25 10.88
CA ASP A 322 -32.13 31.61 10.47
C ASP A 322 -32.98 32.73 11.06
N LYS A 323 -34.27 32.49 11.28
CA LYS A 323 -35.17 33.48 11.93
C LYS A 323 -34.74 33.77 13.37
N LEU A 324 -34.40 32.70 14.13
CA LEU A 324 -33.94 32.84 15.52
C LEU A 324 -32.53 33.38 15.61
N VAL A 325 -31.65 33.01 14.66
CA VAL A 325 -30.28 33.55 14.57
C VAL A 325 -30.30 35.06 14.34
N ASN A 326 -31.19 35.54 13.46
CA ASN A 326 -31.30 36.98 13.16
C ASN A 326 -32.04 37.77 14.25
N ASN A 327 -32.97 37.13 14.95
CA ASN A 327 -33.73 37.75 16.02
C ASN A 327 -33.95 36.79 17.20
N PRO A 328 -33.01 36.66 18.13
CA PRO A 328 -33.12 35.77 19.28
C PRO A 328 -34.30 36.05 20.20
N LYS A 329 -34.85 37.27 20.14
CA LYS A 329 -36.03 37.66 20.91
C LYS A 329 -37.29 36.88 20.55
N ASP A 330 -37.36 36.38 19.30
CA ASP A 330 -38.49 35.59 18.80
C ASP A 330 -38.53 34.17 19.39
N LEU A 331 -37.49 33.78 20.14
CA LEU A 331 -37.49 32.53 20.90
C LEU A 331 -38.54 32.63 22.05
N VAL A 332 -39.65 31.92 21.90
CA VAL A 332 -40.71 31.84 22.93
C VAL A 332 -40.47 30.61 23.80
N ILE A 333 -40.09 30.83 25.06
CA ILE A 333 -39.70 29.75 25.97
C ILE A 333 -40.20 30.04 27.39
N THR A 334 -40.58 29.01 28.12
CA THR A 334 -40.87 29.06 29.56
C THR A 334 -39.72 28.43 30.35
N ALA A 335 -39.61 28.76 31.66
CA ALA A 335 -38.61 28.16 32.53
C ALA A 335 -38.67 26.62 32.53
N GLU A 336 -39.91 26.06 32.57
CA GLU A 336 -40.12 24.61 32.50
C GLU A 336 -39.59 23.98 31.21
N LYS A 337 -39.86 24.61 30.06
CA LYS A 337 -39.36 24.10 28.77
C LYS A 337 -37.84 24.20 28.66
N ALA A 338 -37.26 25.30 29.17
CA ALA A 338 -35.81 25.47 29.21
C ALA A 338 -35.13 24.40 30.12
N GLU A 339 -35.77 24.09 31.27
CA GLU A 339 -35.28 23.00 32.14
C GLU A 339 -35.42 21.64 31.49
N LYS A 340 -36.53 21.34 30.78
CA LYS A 340 -36.69 20.10 30.01
C LYS A 340 -35.63 19.99 28.91
N MET A 341 -35.32 21.12 28.25
CA MET A 341 -34.26 21.14 27.23
C MET A 341 -32.89 20.79 27.81
N TYR A 342 -32.54 21.32 28.99
CA TYR A 342 -31.32 20.94 29.70
C TYR A 342 -31.32 19.47 30.08
N LYS A 343 -32.46 18.91 30.56
CA LYS A 343 -32.59 17.49 30.90
C LYS A 343 -32.53 16.55 29.69
N LEU A 344 -32.83 17.04 28.49
CA LEU A 344 -32.74 16.24 27.26
C LEU A 344 -31.35 15.59 27.04
N LYS A 345 -30.29 16.20 27.56
CA LYS A 345 -28.93 15.60 27.50
C LYS A 345 -28.85 14.22 28.18
N ASP A 346 -29.67 14.01 29.23
CA ASP A 346 -29.66 12.80 30.05
C ASP A 346 -30.84 11.85 29.68
N GLU A 347 -31.77 12.31 28.84
CA GLU A 347 -32.93 11.53 28.39
C GLU A 347 -32.60 10.64 27.20
N LYS A 348 -33.22 9.48 27.15
CA LYS A 348 -33.09 8.57 26.02
C LYS A 348 -34.05 8.96 24.90
N ILE A 349 -33.49 9.12 23.73
CA ILE A 349 -34.26 9.33 22.49
C ILE A 349 -33.92 8.20 21.50
N THR A 350 -34.84 7.94 20.59
CA THR A 350 -34.59 6.92 19.56
C THR A 350 -33.70 7.50 18.45
N ILE A 351 -32.46 7.03 18.36
CA ILE A 351 -31.50 7.38 17.29
C ILE A 351 -31.11 6.07 16.63
N ASP A 352 -31.22 5.99 15.31
CA ASP A 352 -30.89 4.79 14.53
C ASP A 352 -31.56 3.49 15.04
N GLY A 353 -32.80 3.62 15.59
CA GLY A 353 -33.54 2.49 16.16
C GLY A 353 -33.16 2.10 17.58
N GLU A 354 -32.20 2.76 18.20
CA GLU A 354 -31.79 2.52 19.59
C GLU A 354 -32.24 3.64 20.52
N ASP A 355 -32.71 3.28 21.73
CA ASP A 355 -33.05 4.24 22.77
C ASP A 355 -31.82 4.60 23.60
N ILE A 356 -31.17 5.68 23.20
CA ILE A 356 -29.89 6.14 23.75
C ILE A 356 -29.87 7.65 23.97
N THR A 357 -29.02 8.15 24.89
CA THR A 357 -28.83 9.61 25.01
C THR A 357 -27.99 10.12 23.86
N ILE A 358 -28.20 11.37 23.44
CA ILE A 358 -27.49 12.03 22.33
C ILE A 358 -25.97 11.98 22.57
N GLY A 359 -25.55 12.29 23.81
CA GLY A 359 -24.13 12.27 24.20
C GLY A 359 -23.52 10.85 24.13
N ASN A 360 -24.25 9.84 24.58
CA ASN A 360 -23.75 8.46 24.53
C ASN A 360 -23.67 7.94 23.09
N TYR A 361 -24.64 8.27 22.24
CA TYR A 361 -24.58 7.89 20.83
C TYR A 361 -23.32 8.45 20.15
N TYR A 362 -23.03 9.74 20.35
CA TYR A 362 -21.82 10.35 19.84
C TYR A 362 -20.55 9.74 20.44
N ASN A 363 -20.53 9.53 21.75
CA ASN A 363 -19.40 8.89 22.43
C ASN A 363 -19.13 7.47 21.90
N ASN A 364 -20.16 6.71 21.56
CA ASN A 364 -20.02 5.39 20.95
C ASN A 364 -19.32 5.48 19.59
N ILE A 365 -19.67 6.49 18.76
CA ILE A 365 -19.00 6.74 17.48
C ILE A 365 -17.49 7.01 17.70
N VAL A 366 -17.18 7.92 18.62
CA VAL A 366 -15.80 8.30 18.93
C VAL A 366 -14.98 7.14 19.52
N GLN A 367 -15.58 6.38 20.44
CA GLN A 367 -14.94 5.21 21.04
C GLN A 367 -14.68 4.11 20.01
N LYS A 368 -15.65 3.86 19.11
CA LYS A 368 -15.49 2.91 18.01
C LYS A 368 -14.34 3.33 17.11
N LEU A 369 -14.31 4.60 16.69
CA LEU A 369 -13.23 5.17 15.89
C LEU A 369 -11.87 5.01 16.57
N GLY A 370 -11.76 5.39 17.84
CA GLY A 370 -10.51 5.30 18.58
C GLY A 370 -10.02 3.85 18.74
N ASN A 371 -10.92 2.88 18.93
CA ASN A 371 -10.56 1.46 19.01
C ASN A 371 -10.11 0.93 17.64
N GLU A 372 -10.84 1.20 16.57
CA GLU A 372 -10.51 0.79 15.21
C GLU A 372 -9.17 1.43 14.76
N THR A 373 -8.96 2.72 15.02
CA THR A 373 -7.70 3.42 14.72
C THR A 373 -6.52 2.80 15.47
N LYS A 374 -6.67 2.53 16.77
CA LYS A 374 -5.61 1.91 17.59
C LYS A 374 -5.27 0.51 17.11
N GLU A 375 -6.26 -0.26 16.70
CA GLU A 375 -6.06 -1.59 16.14
C GLU A 375 -5.28 -1.52 14.83
N VAL A 376 -5.68 -0.64 13.93
CA VAL A 376 -5.03 -0.47 12.62
C VAL A 376 -3.59 0.02 12.78
N ILE A 377 -3.30 0.98 13.67
CA ILE A 377 -1.94 1.43 13.98
C ILE A 377 -1.05 0.27 14.44
N ARG A 378 -1.57 -0.59 15.32
CA ARG A 378 -0.84 -1.76 15.80
C ARG A 378 -0.58 -2.77 14.68
N ASN A 379 -1.59 -3.02 13.86
CA ASN A 379 -1.51 -3.98 12.76
C ASN A 379 -0.56 -3.48 11.66
N GLU A 380 -0.61 -2.19 11.32
CA GLU A 380 0.32 -1.56 10.36
C GLU A 380 1.77 -1.72 10.82
N LYS A 381 2.05 -1.37 12.08
CA LYS A 381 3.40 -1.49 12.64
C LYS A 381 3.92 -2.94 12.64
N ASN A 382 3.04 -3.90 12.92
CA ASN A 382 3.42 -5.31 12.93
C ASN A 382 3.68 -5.81 11.50
N GLN A 383 2.79 -5.46 10.56
CA GLN A 383 2.89 -5.89 9.17
C GLN A 383 4.06 -5.25 8.45
N SER A 384 4.34 -3.96 8.72
CA SER A 384 5.52 -3.25 8.20
C SER A 384 6.82 -3.94 8.62
N LYS A 385 6.93 -4.30 9.91
CA LYS A 385 8.11 -5.02 10.41
C LYS A 385 8.25 -6.41 9.82
N LEU A 386 7.14 -7.15 9.67
CA LEU A 386 7.16 -8.47 9.06
C LEU A 386 7.63 -8.40 7.61
N LEU A 387 7.10 -7.44 6.84
CA LEU A 387 7.49 -7.24 5.46
C LEU A 387 8.98 -6.86 5.33
N GLU A 388 9.46 -5.96 6.20
CA GLU A 388 10.87 -5.58 6.28
C GLU A 388 11.78 -6.79 6.60
N GLU A 389 11.38 -7.66 7.52
CA GLU A 389 12.14 -8.87 7.86
C GLU A 389 12.21 -9.85 6.69
N ILE A 390 11.08 -10.07 6.00
CA ILE A 390 11.05 -10.92 4.81
C ILE A 390 11.89 -10.34 3.67
N ASP A 391 11.84 -9.02 3.47
CA ASP A 391 12.67 -8.36 2.46
C ASP A 391 14.16 -8.47 2.79
N ASN A 392 14.54 -8.33 4.06
CA ASN A 392 15.90 -8.56 4.51
C ASN A 392 16.36 -10.02 4.27
N LEU A 393 15.50 -11.03 4.51
CA LEU A 393 15.79 -12.41 4.20
C LEU A 393 15.96 -12.63 2.69
N ARG A 394 15.15 -11.98 1.87
CA ARG A 394 15.26 -11.99 0.41
C ARG A 394 16.57 -11.36 -0.06
N LEU A 395 16.92 -10.20 0.48
CA LEU A 395 18.16 -9.48 0.16
C LEU A 395 19.42 -10.22 0.62
N ASN A 396 19.38 -10.95 1.72
CA ASN A 396 20.50 -11.79 2.15
C ASN A 396 20.87 -12.89 1.14
N VAL A 397 19.92 -13.32 0.31
CA VAL A 397 20.17 -14.30 -0.75
C VAL A 397 20.48 -13.62 -2.08
N SER A 398 19.66 -12.66 -2.48
CA SER A 398 19.68 -12.04 -3.81
C SER A 398 20.50 -10.74 -3.89
N GLY A 399 20.79 -10.13 -2.76
CA GLY A 399 21.51 -8.86 -2.69
C GLY A 399 23.00 -8.98 -3.03
N VAL A 400 23.60 -7.86 -3.39
CA VAL A 400 25.01 -7.72 -3.69
C VAL A 400 25.77 -7.27 -2.45
N SER A 401 26.74 -8.05 -1.99
CA SER A 401 27.71 -7.66 -0.96
C SER A 401 28.98 -7.12 -1.59
N LEU A 402 29.32 -5.86 -1.33
CA LEU A 402 30.53 -5.25 -1.87
C LEU A 402 31.78 -6.05 -1.52
N ASP A 403 31.88 -6.50 -0.26
CA ASP A 403 33.07 -7.23 0.23
C ASP A 403 33.22 -8.59 -0.49
N GLU A 404 32.11 -9.32 -0.67
CA GLU A 404 32.13 -10.59 -1.41
C GLU A 404 32.48 -10.36 -2.89
N GLU A 405 31.88 -9.37 -3.55
CA GLU A 405 32.17 -9.09 -4.95
C GLU A 405 33.60 -8.58 -5.16
N MET A 406 34.20 -7.83 -4.23
CA MET A 406 35.60 -7.43 -4.30
C MET A 406 36.54 -8.62 -4.15
N VAL A 407 36.25 -9.57 -3.25
CA VAL A 407 37.01 -10.81 -3.13
C VAL A 407 36.90 -11.63 -4.41
N ASN A 408 35.69 -11.78 -4.97
CA ASN A 408 35.47 -12.49 -6.23
C ASN A 408 36.22 -11.81 -7.39
N LEU A 409 36.18 -10.50 -7.47
CA LEU A 409 36.89 -9.73 -8.50
C LEU A 409 38.41 -10.03 -8.47
N ILE A 410 39.02 -9.94 -7.27
CA ILE A 410 40.44 -10.22 -7.08
C ILE A 410 40.76 -11.68 -7.46
N GLN A 411 39.92 -12.63 -7.05
CA GLN A 411 40.09 -14.05 -7.40
C GLN A 411 40.04 -14.28 -8.91
N PHE A 412 39.05 -13.67 -9.61
CA PHE A 412 38.92 -13.80 -11.05
C PHE A 412 40.05 -13.08 -11.80
N GLN A 413 40.58 -11.95 -11.31
CA GLN A 413 41.74 -11.28 -11.83
C GLN A 413 43.01 -12.17 -11.71
N HIS A 414 43.22 -12.82 -10.55
CA HIS A 414 44.31 -13.76 -10.38
C HIS A 414 44.19 -14.97 -11.31
N SER A 415 42.98 -15.51 -11.49
CA SER A 415 42.71 -16.63 -12.40
C SER A 415 42.98 -16.24 -13.86
N TYR A 416 42.55 -15.02 -14.24
CA TYR A 416 42.83 -14.48 -15.57
C TYR A 416 44.33 -14.32 -15.82
N ASN A 417 45.06 -13.70 -14.88
CA ASN A 417 46.50 -13.49 -14.98
C ASN A 417 47.28 -14.83 -14.99
N ALA A 418 46.85 -15.82 -14.21
CA ALA A 418 47.42 -17.17 -14.22
C ALA A 418 47.25 -17.83 -15.59
N SER A 419 46.06 -17.78 -16.17
CA SER A 419 45.77 -18.30 -17.51
C SER A 419 46.58 -17.59 -18.60
N ALA A 420 46.71 -16.27 -18.51
CA ALA A 420 47.55 -15.48 -19.42
C ALA A 420 49.05 -15.87 -19.31
N LYS A 421 49.55 -16.14 -18.09
CA LYS A 421 50.92 -16.59 -17.88
C LYS A 421 51.16 -17.97 -18.46
N VAL A 422 50.20 -18.91 -18.32
CA VAL A 422 50.25 -20.22 -18.96
C VAL A 422 50.33 -20.09 -20.48
N ILE A 423 49.51 -19.22 -21.08
CA ILE A 423 49.54 -18.95 -22.54
C ILE A 423 50.92 -18.45 -22.95
N SER A 424 51.48 -17.43 -22.28
CA SER A 424 52.81 -16.88 -22.56
C SER A 424 53.93 -17.94 -22.42
N THR A 425 53.82 -18.84 -21.42
CA THR A 425 54.78 -19.91 -21.23
C THR A 425 54.71 -20.95 -22.36
N ILE A 426 53.50 -21.33 -22.78
CA ILE A 426 53.28 -22.25 -23.90
C ILE A 426 53.76 -21.61 -25.21
N ASP A 427 53.52 -20.32 -25.43
CA ASP A 427 53.99 -19.58 -26.61
C ASP A 427 55.54 -19.62 -26.68
N SER A 428 56.23 -19.34 -25.58
CA SER A 428 57.67 -19.44 -25.47
C SER A 428 58.20 -20.87 -25.75
N LEU A 429 57.50 -21.92 -25.30
CA LEU A 429 57.84 -23.31 -25.60
C LEU A 429 57.63 -23.66 -27.08
N LEU A 430 56.55 -23.12 -27.67
CA LEU A 430 56.30 -23.31 -29.11
C LEU A 430 57.36 -22.62 -29.98
N ASP A 431 57.82 -21.43 -29.59
CA ASP A 431 58.87 -20.69 -30.28
C ASP A 431 60.17 -21.49 -30.29
N VAL A 432 60.56 -22.10 -29.16
CA VAL A 432 61.73 -23.01 -29.10
C VAL A 432 61.59 -24.23 -30.01
N VAL A 433 60.38 -24.81 -30.08
CA VAL A 433 60.08 -25.95 -30.92
C VAL A 433 60.11 -25.62 -32.42
N VAL A 434 59.52 -24.46 -32.79
CA VAL A 434 59.38 -24.04 -34.20
C VAL A 434 60.69 -23.45 -34.73
N ASN A 435 61.29 -22.50 -33.99
CA ASN A 435 62.42 -21.73 -34.42
C ASN A 435 63.80 -22.27 -33.90
N GLY A 436 63.80 -23.00 -32.76
CA GLY A 436 65.00 -23.51 -32.14
C GLY A 436 65.48 -24.88 -32.62
N LEU A 437 64.55 -25.65 -33.26
CA LEU A 437 64.94 -27.00 -33.86
C LEU A 437 65.34 -26.91 -35.34
N VAL A 438 65.32 -25.75 -35.96
CA VAL A 438 65.68 -25.50 -37.38
C VAL A 438 67.06 -24.85 -37.48
N ARG A 439 67.96 -25.10 -36.51
CA ARG A 439 69.39 -24.81 -36.62
C ARG A 439 70.21 -26.02 -36.82
#